data_48b1a5b9e2a072e4b95048d815ccba18
#
_entry.id   48b1a5b9e2a072e4b95048d815ccba18
#
_cell.length_a   1.000
_cell.length_b   1.000
_cell.length_c   1.000
_cell.angle_alpha   90.00
_cell.angle_beta   90.00
_cell.angle_gamma   90.00
#
_symmetry.space_group_name_H-M   'P 1'
#
loop_
_entity.id
_entity.type
_entity.pdbx_description
1 polymer ?
#
loop_
_entity_poly.entity_id
_entity_poly.type
_entity_poly.pdbx_seq_one_letter_code
_entity_poly.pdbx_strand_id
1 'polypeptide(L)'
;MNQDKTFLGTEPVGKLLLKLSVPTVIAQLVNMLYNIVDRIYIGHMPGDGSLALTGVGVCLPIIMIVSAFAALISTGGAPRASIFMGKNDHESAEKTLGNCFTLQILVSLVLTAVLLIWNRPLLLAFGASENTIDYAVSYMNIYAIGTIFVQLTLGMNAFITAQGFAKTGMLTVLIGAVCNIVLDPLFIFVFHMGVKGAALATILSQGVSCVWVCTFLRGKKTLLRLKNENIRLRPQYFLPCVALGAASFIMQASESVISVCFNTSLLKYGGDIAVGAMTILTSVMQFAMLPLQGLAQGAQPVLSYNYGAKNAARVKQAFRLLLTSSLVYSTVLWGCIQLFPQVFASIFTPNEDLIVFAAKALRIYCGVLVLFGIQIACQMTFVSLGNAPCSIIVAVVRKFVLLIPLIYLMPQLVSNQVMGVYMAEPVADVIAVTFTAILFSHQFRKSMTALEQEAKQQGA
;
A
#
# COMPACT_ATOMS: atom_id res chain seq x y z
N MET A 1 -30.18 1.76 8.89
CA MET A 1 -30.16 0.32 8.69
C MET A 1 -29.20 -0.25 9.71
N ASN A 2 -29.69 -1.01 10.70
CA ASN A 2 -28.82 -1.83 11.55
C ASN A 2 -28.20 -2.90 10.66
N GLN A 3 -26.93 -2.75 10.30
CA GLN A 3 -26.20 -3.87 9.71
C GLN A 3 -26.07 -4.94 10.79
N ASP A 4 -26.53 -6.15 10.45
CA ASP A 4 -26.37 -7.31 11.30
C ASP A 4 -24.87 -7.47 11.61
N LYS A 5 -24.52 -7.56 12.90
CA LYS A 5 -23.11 -7.64 13.35
C LYS A 5 -22.38 -8.87 12.80
N THR A 6 -23.11 -9.81 12.23
CA THR A 6 -22.60 -11.10 11.72
C THR A 6 -22.55 -11.17 10.21
N PHE A 7 -22.87 -10.09 9.47
CA PHE A 7 -23.02 -10.13 8.00
C PHE A 7 -21.76 -10.66 7.27
N LEU A 8 -20.56 -10.43 7.81
CA LEU A 8 -19.30 -10.97 7.26
C LEU A 8 -19.25 -12.51 7.29
N GLY A 9 -19.97 -13.12 8.22
CA GLY A 9 -20.09 -14.57 8.35
C GLY A 9 -21.32 -15.18 7.68
N THR A 10 -22.34 -14.39 7.31
CA THR A 10 -23.65 -14.87 6.88
C THR A 10 -23.98 -14.56 5.41
N GLU A 11 -23.63 -13.36 4.90
CA GLU A 11 -23.88 -13.01 3.49
C GLU A 11 -23.05 -13.90 2.54
N PRO A 12 -23.53 -14.16 1.29
CA PRO A 12 -22.78 -14.91 0.29
C PRO A 12 -21.40 -14.30 0.03
N VAL A 13 -20.36 -15.12 0.04
CA VAL A 13 -18.95 -14.68 -0.04
C VAL A 13 -18.67 -13.87 -1.31
N GLY A 14 -19.19 -14.26 -2.46
CA GLY A 14 -19.01 -13.53 -3.71
C GLY A 14 -19.63 -12.13 -3.68
N LYS A 15 -20.82 -11.99 -3.10
CA LYS A 15 -21.49 -10.69 -2.91
C LYS A 15 -20.71 -9.81 -1.94
N LEU A 16 -20.19 -10.38 -0.84
CA LEU A 16 -19.35 -9.67 0.12
C LEU A 16 -18.07 -9.15 -0.52
N LEU A 17 -17.37 -10.01 -1.28
CA LEU A 17 -16.16 -9.60 -1.96
C LEU A 17 -16.39 -8.43 -2.91
N LEU A 18 -17.43 -8.46 -3.73
CA LEU A 18 -17.77 -7.33 -4.60
C LEU A 18 -18.12 -6.07 -3.79
N LYS A 19 -18.97 -6.23 -2.76
CA LYS A 19 -19.40 -5.13 -1.88
C LYS A 19 -18.24 -4.43 -1.17
N LEU A 20 -17.17 -5.16 -0.84
CA LEU A 20 -16.02 -4.64 -0.14
C LEU A 20 -14.87 -4.24 -1.08
N SER A 21 -14.61 -5.02 -2.14
CA SER A 21 -13.51 -4.75 -3.06
C SER A 21 -13.76 -3.58 -3.99
N VAL A 22 -14.99 -3.36 -4.46
CA VAL A 22 -15.28 -2.24 -5.35
C VAL A 22 -14.99 -0.89 -4.69
N PRO A 23 -15.47 -0.60 -3.46
CA PRO A 23 -15.12 0.64 -2.78
C PRO A 23 -13.63 0.79 -2.49
N THR A 24 -12.93 -0.30 -2.14
CA THR A 24 -11.48 -0.24 -1.88
C THR A 24 -10.69 0.01 -3.15
N VAL A 25 -11.05 -0.57 -4.29
CA VAL A 25 -10.46 -0.28 -5.60
C VAL A 25 -10.68 1.20 -5.97
N ILE A 26 -11.91 1.70 -5.82
CA ILE A 26 -12.22 3.11 -6.08
C ILE A 26 -11.38 4.02 -5.18
N ALA A 27 -11.23 3.68 -3.90
CA ALA A 27 -10.40 4.45 -2.97
C ALA A 27 -8.93 4.53 -3.44
N GLN A 28 -8.35 3.43 -3.92
CA GLN A 28 -6.99 3.41 -4.47
C GLN A 28 -6.86 4.30 -5.71
N LEU A 29 -7.82 4.23 -6.62
CA LEU A 29 -7.81 5.06 -7.83
C LEU A 29 -7.97 6.54 -7.49
N VAL A 30 -8.87 6.90 -6.58
CA VAL A 30 -9.06 8.28 -6.12
C VAL A 30 -7.80 8.81 -5.46
N ASN A 31 -7.16 8.01 -4.60
CA ASN A 31 -5.91 8.36 -3.93
C ASN A 31 -4.79 8.67 -4.94
N MET A 32 -4.69 7.91 -6.01
CA MET A 32 -3.73 8.17 -7.07
C MET A 32 -4.06 9.44 -7.86
N LEU A 33 -5.32 9.60 -8.23
CA LEU A 33 -5.76 10.76 -9.01
C LEU A 33 -5.48 12.08 -8.29
N TYR A 34 -5.79 12.17 -6.99
CA TYR A 34 -5.52 13.41 -6.27
C TYR A 34 -4.01 13.70 -6.15
N ASN A 35 -3.17 12.67 -5.99
CA ASN A 35 -1.71 12.87 -6.00
C ASN A 35 -1.19 13.41 -7.34
N ILE A 36 -1.81 13.01 -8.45
CA ILE A 36 -1.47 13.56 -9.78
C ILE A 36 -1.91 15.02 -9.89
N VAL A 37 -3.13 15.35 -9.44
CA VAL A 37 -3.68 16.70 -9.47
C VAL A 37 -2.84 17.66 -8.61
N ASP A 38 -2.45 17.26 -7.40
CA ASP A 38 -1.56 18.03 -6.52
C ASP A 38 -0.24 18.39 -7.23
N ARG A 39 0.39 17.42 -7.89
CA ARG A 39 1.63 17.66 -8.66
C ARG A 39 1.42 18.58 -9.86
N ILE A 40 0.26 18.51 -10.52
CA ILE A 40 -0.08 19.43 -11.60
C ILE A 40 -0.15 20.85 -11.08
N TYR A 41 -0.81 21.09 -9.94
CA TYR A 41 -0.89 22.42 -9.33
C TYR A 41 0.49 22.94 -8.93
N ILE A 42 1.33 22.13 -8.29
CA ILE A 42 2.69 22.51 -7.91
C ILE A 42 3.53 22.86 -9.15
N GLY A 43 3.45 22.07 -10.21
CA GLY A 43 4.20 22.29 -11.45
C GLY A 43 3.78 23.54 -12.22
N HIS A 44 2.55 24.02 -12.02
CA HIS A 44 2.02 25.23 -12.67
C HIS A 44 2.10 26.49 -11.80
N MET A 45 2.84 26.43 -10.69
CA MET A 45 3.06 27.62 -9.86
C MET A 45 3.77 28.74 -10.64
N PRO A 46 3.37 30.01 -10.44
CA PRO A 46 4.08 31.15 -11.04
C PRO A 46 5.54 31.21 -10.58
N GLY A 47 6.46 31.41 -11.51
CA GLY A 47 7.90 31.46 -11.24
C GLY A 47 8.57 30.10 -11.35
N ASP A 48 9.04 29.55 -10.23
CA ASP A 48 9.91 28.36 -10.19
C ASP A 48 9.13 27.04 -10.04
N GLY A 49 7.97 26.89 -10.69
CA GLY A 49 7.11 25.71 -10.57
C GLY A 49 7.83 24.37 -10.84
N SER A 50 8.76 24.33 -11.81
CA SER A 50 9.53 23.12 -12.11
C SER A 50 10.53 22.76 -11.00
N LEU A 51 11.19 23.75 -10.40
CA LEU A 51 12.09 23.55 -9.26
C LEU A 51 11.31 23.14 -8.00
N ALA A 52 10.16 23.76 -7.79
CA ALA A 52 9.25 23.41 -6.71
C ALA A 52 8.74 21.97 -6.83
N LEU A 53 8.31 21.55 -8.04
CA LEU A 53 7.87 20.18 -8.32
C LEU A 53 9.00 19.18 -8.08
N THR A 54 10.22 19.50 -8.50
CA THR A 54 11.41 18.68 -8.26
C THR A 54 11.71 18.57 -6.77
N GLY A 55 11.65 19.69 -6.03
CA GLY A 55 11.86 19.73 -4.58
C GLY A 55 10.83 18.90 -3.83
N VAL A 56 9.55 18.98 -4.16
CA VAL A 56 8.51 18.15 -3.58
C VAL A 56 8.70 16.68 -3.99
N GLY A 57 9.18 16.41 -5.22
CA GLY A 57 9.52 15.07 -5.68
C GLY A 57 10.55 14.37 -4.78
N VAL A 58 11.55 15.10 -4.29
CA VAL A 58 12.55 14.56 -3.34
C VAL A 58 11.94 14.18 -1.98
N CYS A 59 10.81 14.79 -1.60
CA CYS A 59 10.10 14.44 -0.37
C CYS A 59 9.38 13.08 -0.45
N LEU A 60 9.07 12.59 -1.66
CA LEU A 60 8.23 11.40 -1.85
C LEU A 60 8.76 10.12 -1.17
N PRO A 61 10.07 9.78 -1.24
CA PRO A 61 10.59 8.61 -0.54
C PRO A 61 10.37 8.70 0.98
N ILE A 62 10.50 9.90 1.55
CA ILE A 62 10.26 10.13 2.99
C ILE A 62 8.78 9.96 3.32
N ILE A 63 7.89 10.51 2.49
CA ILE A 63 6.44 10.35 2.62
C ILE A 63 6.04 8.88 2.54
N MET A 64 6.66 8.11 1.64
CA MET A 64 6.45 6.66 1.54
C MET A 64 6.90 5.91 2.80
N ILE A 65 8.02 6.30 3.41
CA ILE A 65 8.48 5.73 4.68
C ILE A 65 7.49 6.05 5.81
N VAL A 66 6.98 7.29 5.88
CA VAL A 66 5.93 7.66 6.84
C VAL A 66 4.69 6.79 6.65
N SER A 67 4.25 6.58 5.42
CA SER A 67 3.11 5.70 5.09
C SER A 67 3.38 4.23 5.42
N ALA A 68 4.63 3.77 5.25
CA ALA A 68 5.04 2.42 5.62
C ALA A 68 4.91 2.16 7.13
N PHE A 69 5.20 3.16 7.98
CA PHE A 69 4.97 3.06 9.43
C PHE A 69 3.46 2.99 9.77
N ALA A 70 2.61 3.73 9.06
CA ALA A 70 1.17 3.57 9.22
C ALA A 70 0.72 2.17 8.82
N ALA A 71 1.23 1.64 7.72
CA ALA A 71 0.95 0.29 7.26
C ALA A 71 1.46 -0.78 8.23
N LEU A 72 2.64 -0.59 8.84
CA LEU A 72 3.19 -1.49 9.85
C LEU A 72 2.19 -1.82 10.96
N ILE A 73 1.46 -0.83 11.41
CA ILE A 73 0.50 -0.98 12.51
C ILE A 73 -0.87 -1.43 11.98
N SER A 74 -1.34 -0.81 10.92
CA SER A 74 -2.71 -1.02 10.43
C SER A 74 -2.90 -2.34 9.71
N THR A 75 -1.96 -2.77 8.86
CA THR A 75 -2.08 -4.03 8.12
C THR A 75 -1.92 -5.26 9.01
N GLY A 76 -1.36 -5.09 10.19
CA GLY A 76 -1.35 -6.15 11.20
C GLY A 76 -2.52 -6.05 12.19
N GLY A 77 -2.87 -4.84 12.61
CA GLY A 77 -3.93 -4.60 13.59
C GLY A 77 -5.33 -4.88 13.08
N ALA A 78 -5.64 -4.42 11.86
CA ALA A 78 -6.96 -4.57 11.26
C ALA A 78 -7.37 -6.04 11.04
N PRO A 79 -6.54 -6.93 10.46
CA PRO A 79 -6.85 -8.36 10.37
C PRO A 79 -7.04 -9.02 11.73
N ARG A 80 -6.20 -8.69 12.71
CA ARG A 80 -6.33 -9.24 14.07
C ARG A 80 -7.64 -8.85 14.74
N ALA A 81 -8.04 -7.58 14.61
CA ALA A 81 -9.33 -7.13 15.09
C ALA A 81 -10.49 -7.89 14.42
N SER A 82 -10.41 -8.12 13.09
CA SER A 82 -11.41 -8.93 12.37
C SER A 82 -11.44 -10.39 12.85
N ILE A 83 -10.30 -11.00 13.15
CA ILE A 83 -10.22 -12.35 13.71
C ILE A 83 -10.91 -12.41 15.09
N PHE A 84 -10.65 -11.42 15.97
CA PHE A 84 -11.32 -11.35 17.28
C PHE A 84 -12.83 -11.14 17.12
N MET A 85 -13.27 -10.31 16.17
CA MET A 85 -14.70 -10.17 15.86
C MET A 85 -15.32 -11.50 15.43
N GLY A 86 -14.64 -12.27 14.59
CA GLY A 86 -15.08 -13.60 14.16
C GLY A 86 -15.19 -14.61 15.32
N LYS A 87 -14.35 -14.44 16.36
CA LYS A 87 -14.40 -15.22 17.60
C LYS A 87 -15.48 -14.73 18.58
N ASN A 88 -16.25 -13.70 18.23
CA ASN A 88 -17.16 -12.96 19.13
C ASN A 88 -16.46 -12.28 20.34
N ASP A 89 -15.15 -12.13 20.29
CA ASP A 89 -14.35 -11.42 21.30
C ASP A 89 -14.21 -9.94 20.93
N HIS A 90 -15.30 -9.21 21.07
CA HIS A 90 -15.34 -7.77 20.78
C HIS A 90 -14.44 -6.96 21.72
N GLU A 91 -14.22 -7.43 22.95
CA GLU A 91 -13.37 -6.74 23.91
C GLU A 91 -11.90 -6.74 23.45
N SER A 92 -11.37 -7.88 23.06
CA SER A 92 -10.00 -7.97 22.52
C SER A 92 -9.85 -7.23 21.21
N ALA A 93 -10.89 -7.21 20.36
CA ALA A 93 -10.89 -6.44 19.13
C ALA A 93 -10.82 -4.93 19.40
N GLU A 94 -11.60 -4.40 20.34
CA GLU A 94 -11.57 -3.00 20.75
C GLU A 94 -10.26 -2.62 21.46
N LYS A 95 -9.69 -3.52 22.25
CA LYS A 95 -8.35 -3.34 22.86
C LYS A 95 -7.27 -3.28 21.77
N THR A 96 -7.35 -4.13 20.76
CA THR A 96 -6.42 -4.09 19.61
C THR A 96 -6.52 -2.75 18.88
N LEU A 97 -7.73 -2.27 18.60
CA LEU A 97 -7.96 -0.95 17.98
C LEU A 97 -7.36 0.17 18.82
N GLY A 98 -7.64 0.21 20.14
CA GLY A 98 -7.14 1.25 21.04
C GLY A 98 -5.62 1.25 21.19
N ASN A 99 -5.01 0.06 21.27
CA ASN A 99 -3.55 -0.07 21.33
C ASN A 99 -2.87 0.36 20.02
N CYS A 100 -3.44 -0.01 18.85
CA CYS A 100 -2.94 0.45 17.56
C CYS A 100 -3.10 1.96 17.38
N PHE A 101 -4.21 2.56 17.84
CA PHE A 101 -4.42 4.01 17.84
C PHE A 101 -3.34 4.72 18.68
N THR A 102 -3.05 4.24 19.88
CA THR A 102 -2.01 4.80 20.74
C THR A 102 -0.63 4.67 20.11
N LEU A 103 -0.33 3.51 19.53
CA LEU A 103 0.95 3.28 18.85
C LEU A 103 1.12 4.18 17.62
N GLN A 104 0.05 4.41 16.84
CA GLN A 104 0.07 5.36 15.71
C GLN A 104 0.42 6.78 16.17
N ILE A 105 -0.15 7.24 17.28
CA ILE A 105 0.17 8.55 17.87
C ILE A 105 1.65 8.61 18.27
N LEU A 106 2.15 7.62 18.99
CA LEU A 106 3.55 7.59 19.41
C LEU A 106 4.51 7.58 18.23
N VAL A 107 4.27 6.73 17.25
CA VAL A 107 5.08 6.67 16.03
C VAL A 107 5.02 8.00 15.28
N SER A 108 3.85 8.64 15.19
CA SER A 108 3.72 9.94 14.54
C SER A 108 4.53 11.02 15.24
N LEU A 109 4.54 11.05 16.58
CA LEU A 109 5.34 12.01 17.35
C LEU A 109 6.84 11.80 17.14
N VAL A 110 7.29 10.54 17.13
CA VAL A 110 8.69 10.21 16.84
C VAL A 110 9.06 10.62 15.41
N LEU A 111 8.23 10.29 14.43
CA LEU A 111 8.45 10.67 13.03
C LEU A 111 8.47 12.19 12.86
N THR A 112 7.55 12.92 13.49
CA THR A 112 7.54 14.39 13.48
C THR A 112 8.84 14.94 14.05
N ALA A 113 9.30 14.45 15.20
CA ALA A 113 10.57 14.89 15.81
C ALA A 113 11.77 14.61 14.89
N VAL A 114 11.86 13.40 14.34
CA VAL A 114 12.93 13.01 13.41
C VAL A 114 12.92 13.89 12.17
N LEU A 115 11.75 14.09 11.55
CA LEU A 115 11.62 14.90 10.34
C LEU A 115 11.92 16.38 10.58
N LEU A 116 11.56 16.95 11.73
CA LEU A 116 11.85 18.36 12.04
C LEU A 116 13.33 18.58 12.38
N ILE A 117 13.97 17.64 13.11
CA ILE A 117 15.36 17.77 13.53
C ILE A 117 16.33 17.51 12.37
N TRP A 118 16.09 16.45 11.59
CA TRP A 118 16.99 16.01 10.51
C TRP A 118 16.45 16.28 9.10
N ASN A 119 15.52 17.21 8.93
CA ASN A 119 14.86 17.51 7.66
C ASN A 119 15.89 17.73 6.52
N ARG A 120 16.76 18.73 6.67
CA ARG A 120 17.73 19.11 5.64
C ARG A 120 18.74 17.99 5.33
N PRO A 121 19.39 17.33 6.30
CA PRO A 121 20.27 16.20 6.03
C PRO A 121 19.60 15.02 5.32
N LEU A 122 18.36 14.69 5.70
CA LEU A 122 17.61 13.61 5.08
C LEU A 122 17.29 13.94 3.62
N LEU A 123 16.79 15.14 3.34
CA LEU A 123 16.45 15.56 1.98
C LEU A 123 17.68 15.61 1.07
N LEU A 124 18.82 16.06 1.57
CA LEU A 124 20.10 16.01 0.83
C LEU A 124 20.51 14.56 0.54
N ALA A 125 20.38 13.66 1.53
CA ALA A 125 20.66 12.23 1.33
C ALA A 125 19.72 11.57 0.29
N PHE A 126 18.49 12.05 0.15
CA PHE A 126 17.54 11.58 -0.85
C PHE A 126 17.63 12.32 -2.20
N GLY A 127 18.64 13.19 -2.39
CA GLY A 127 18.98 13.73 -3.69
C GLY A 127 18.50 15.17 -3.95
N ALA A 128 18.19 15.95 -2.90
CA ALA A 128 17.94 17.38 -3.05
C ALA A 128 19.23 18.10 -3.49
N SER A 129 19.11 18.98 -4.47
CA SER A 129 20.19 19.88 -4.89
C SER A 129 20.13 21.21 -4.15
N GLU A 130 21.20 22.03 -4.27
CA GLU A 130 21.20 23.37 -3.70
C GLU A 130 20.02 24.25 -4.17
N ASN A 131 19.53 24.03 -5.39
CA ASN A 131 18.42 24.78 -5.97
C ASN A 131 17.05 24.29 -5.51
N THR A 132 16.93 23.03 -5.07
CA THR A 132 15.65 22.39 -4.73
C THR A 132 15.45 22.18 -3.23
N ILE A 133 16.53 22.25 -2.44
CA ILE A 133 16.51 21.95 -1.01
C ILE A 133 15.56 22.83 -0.23
N ASP A 134 15.50 24.11 -0.53
CA ASP A 134 14.68 25.07 0.22
C ASP A 134 13.17 24.86 -0.03
N TYR A 135 12.80 24.45 -1.25
CA TYR A 135 11.43 24.01 -1.55
C TYR A 135 11.07 22.73 -0.81
N ALA A 136 11.98 21.74 -0.83
CA ALA A 136 11.80 20.47 -0.16
C ALA A 136 11.68 20.64 1.36
N VAL A 137 12.56 21.42 1.98
CA VAL A 137 12.54 21.74 3.43
C VAL A 137 11.26 22.46 3.82
N SER A 138 10.83 23.44 3.02
CA SER A 138 9.60 24.21 3.28
C SER A 138 8.36 23.33 3.25
N TYR A 139 8.27 22.39 2.29
CA TYR A 139 7.22 21.40 2.20
C TYR A 139 7.25 20.43 3.39
N MET A 140 8.41 19.84 3.65
CA MET A 140 8.57 18.78 4.65
C MET A 140 8.36 19.28 6.08
N ASN A 141 8.72 20.54 6.41
CA ASN A 141 8.45 21.10 7.72
C ASN A 141 6.96 21.13 8.06
N ILE A 142 6.14 21.52 7.10
CA ILE A 142 4.67 21.58 7.28
C ILE A 142 4.13 20.15 7.29
N TYR A 143 4.56 19.29 6.37
CA TYR A 143 4.14 17.91 6.30
C TYR A 143 4.48 17.14 7.60
N ALA A 144 5.67 17.37 8.19
CA ALA A 144 6.10 16.74 9.42
C ALA A 144 5.13 17.04 10.59
N ILE A 145 4.65 18.28 10.72
CA ILE A 145 3.67 18.64 11.75
C ILE A 145 2.35 17.91 11.53
N GLY A 146 1.96 17.71 10.27
CA GLY A 146 0.74 17.01 9.88
C GLY A 146 0.84 15.48 9.88
N THR A 147 2.01 14.91 10.16
CA THR A 147 2.25 13.45 10.14
C THR A 147 1.28 12.69 11.03
N ILE A 148 0.85 13.27 12.15
CA ILE A 148 -0.15 12.65 13.03
C ILE A 148 -1.49 12.41 12.32
N PHE A 149 -1.94 13.35 11.49
CA PHE A 149 -3.18 13.20 10.73
C PHE A 149 -3.04 12.12 9.66
N VAL A 150 -1.89 12.07 8.98
CA VAL A 150 -1.59 11.02 7.98
C VAL A 150 -1.58 9.65 8.63
N GLN A 151 -0.87 9.49 9.74
CA GLN A 151 -0.76 8.23 10.47
C GLN A 151 -2.13 7.74 10.96
N LEU A 152 -2.91 8.61 11.60
CA LEU A 152 -4.23 8.25 12.11
C LEU A 152 -5.24 7.99 10.99
N THR A 153 -5.21 8.77 9.91
CA THR A 153 -6.13 8.55 8.77
C THR A 153 -5.86 7.19 8.13
N LEU A 154 -4.62 6.92 7.72
CA LEU A 154 -4.26 5.66 7.09
C LEU A 154 -4.42 4.46 8.04
N GLY A 155 -3.96 4.63 9.27
CA GLY A 155 -3.98 3.58 10.27
C GLY A 155 -5.39 3.18 10.68
N MET A 156 -6.22 4.14 11.01
CA MET A 156 -7.56 3.87 11.54
C MET A 156 -8.59 3.56 10.44
N ASN A 157 -8.39 4.06 9.23
CA ASN A 157 -9.26 3.71 8.09
C ASN A 157 -9.22 2.21 7.77
N ALA A 158 -8.09 1.55 7.98
CA ALA A 158 -7.97 0.10 7.83
C ALA A 158 -8.89 -0.67 8.80
N PHE A 159 -9.09 -0.17 10.03
CA PHE A 159 -10.01 -0.77 10.98
C PHE A 159 -11.49 -0.55 10.60
N ILE A 160 -11.81 0.54 9.92
CA ILE A 160 -13.16 0.76 9.36
C ILE A 160 -13.45 -0.29 8.28
N THR A 161 -12.51 -0.48 7.36
CA THR A 161 -12.62 -1.48 6.30
C THR A 161 -12.66 -2.90 6.86
N ALA A 162 -11.86 -3.20 7.87
CA ALA A 162 -11.78 -4.50 8.54
C ALA A 162 -13.11 -4.93 9.23
N GLN A 163 -13.94 -3.96 9.59
CA GLN A 163 -15.29 -4.20 10.10
C GLN A 163 -16.32 -4.44 8.98
N GLY A 164 -15.91 -4.37 7.71
CA GLY A 164 -16.78 -4.48 6.55
C GLY A 164 -17.41 -3.16 6.07
N PHE A 165 -17.01 -2.02 6.63
CA PHE A 165 -17.48 -0.70 6.21
C PHE A 165 -16.63 -0.09 5.08
N ALA A 166 -16.36 -0.87 4.01
CA ALA A 166 -15.50 -0.44 2.91
C ALA A 166 -15.99 0.85 2.22
N LYS A 167 -17.30 1.08 2.12
CA LYS A 167 -17.86 2.34 1.61
C LYS A 167 -17.48 3.53 2.48
N THR A 168 -17.50 3.39 3.79
CA THR A 168 -17.07 4.44 4.73
C THR A 168 -15.56 4.68 4.62
N GLY A 169 -14.79 3.62 4.47
CA GLY A 169 -13.35 3.70 4.20
C GLY A 169 -13.03 4.43 2.89
N MET A 170 -13.77 4.15 1.83
CA MET A 170 -13.69 4.88 0.56
C MET A 170 -14.04 6.37 0.73
N LEU A 171 -15.10 6.68 1.46
CA LEU A 171 -15.51 8.06 1.73
C LEU A 171 -14.41 8.83 2.48
N THR A 172 -13.67 8.20 3.38
CA THR A 172 -12.51 8.82 4.04
C THR A 172 -11.50 9.36 3.01
N VAL A 173 -11.16 8.52 2.03
CA VAL A 173 -10.21 8.89 0.96
C VAL A 173 -10.81 9.98 0.06
N LEU A 174 -12.07 9.83 -0.30
CA LEU A 174 -12.77 10.79 -1.16
C LEU A 174 -12.88 12.19 -0.51
N ILE A 175 -13.21 12.26 0.78
CA ILE A 175 -13.26 13.51 1.55
C ILE A 175 -11.88 14.19 1.53
N GLY A 176 -10.81 13.45 1.83
CA GLY A 176 -9.44 13.95 1.78
C GLY A 176 -9.05 14.47 0.39
N ALA A 177 -9.35 13.70 -0.65
CA ALA A 177 -9.05 14.06 -2.03
C ALA A 177 -9.79 15.32 -2.48
N VAL A 178 -11.09 15.42 -2.22
CA VAL A 178 -11.89 16.60 -2.57
C VAL A 178 -11.41 17.84 -1.82
N CYS A 179 -11.16 17.72 -0.51
CA CYS A 179 -10.61 18.82 0.28
C CYS A 179 -9.25 19.29 -0.27
N ASN A 180 -8.37 18.36 -0.62
CA ASN A 180 -7.05 18.70 -1.15
C ASN A 180 -7.15 19.41 -2.51
N ILE A 181 -7.94 18.87 -3.46
CA ILE A 181 -8.15 19.45 -4.79
C ILE A 181 -8.73 20.89 -4.71
N VAL A 182 -9.54 21.17 -3.70
CA VAL A 182 -10.12 22.51 -3.48
C VAL A 182 -9.13 23.44 -2.76
N LEU A 183 -8.41 22.95 -1.76
CA LEU A 183 -7.50 23.76 -0.94
C LEU A 183 -6.17 24.08 -1.66
N ASP A 184 -5.67 23.18 -2.52
CA ASP A 184 -4.43 23.40 -3.27
C ASP A 184 -4.45 24.69 -4.08
N PRO A 185 -5.40 24.91 -5.03
CA PRO A 185 -5.42 26.16 -5.80
C PRO A 185 -5.67 27.38 -4.91
N LEU A 186 -6.43 27.25 -3.84
CA LEU A 186 -6.69 28.33 -2.91
C LEU A 186 -5.39 28.81 -2.21
N PHE A 187 -4.61 27.86 -1.66
CA PHE A 187 -3.38 28.23 -0.96
C PHE A 187 -2.22 28.53 -1.89
N ILE A 188 -2.10 27.79 -3.01
CA ILE A 188 -1.01 27.99 -3.96
C ILE A 188 -1.18 29.30 -4.73
N PHE A 189 -2.35 29.52 -5.35
CA PHE A 189 -2.56 30.60 -6.31
C PHE A 189 -3.24 31.83 -5.69
N VAL A 190 -4.29 31.67 -4.87
CA VAL A 190 -5.03 32.79 -4.30
C VAL A 190 -4.27 33.41 -3.12
N PHE A 191 -3.76 32.60 -2.21
CA PHE A 191 -2.98 33.10 -1.05
C PHE A 191 -1.47 33.23 -1.34
N HIS A 192 -1.03 32.86 -2.54
CA HIS A 192 0.37 32.92 -2.97
C HIS A 192 1.38 32.24 -2.02
N MET A 193 0.96 31.15 -1.36
CA MET A 193 1.81 30.44 -0.41
C MET A 193 2.80 29.46 -1.09
N GLY A 194 2.65 29.21 -2.39
CA GLY A 194 3.51 28.32 -3.15
C GLY A 194 3.55 26.90 -2.58
N VAL A 195 4.75 26.33 -2.47
CA VAL A 195 4.97 24.97 -1.94
C VAL A 195 4.45 24.79 -0.51
N LYS A 196 4.54 25.82 0.32
CA LYS A 196 3.99 25.80 1.69
C LYS A 196 2.47 25.65 1.67
N GLY A 197 1.82 26.26 0.66
CA GLY A 197 0.38 26.13 0.45
C GLY A 197 -0.03 24.71 0.10
N ALA A 198 0.69 24.04 -0.80
CA ALA A 198 0.46 22.63 -1.15
C ALA A 198 0.62 21.72 0.08
N ALA A 199 1.68 21.88 0.86
CA ALA A 199 1.88 21.11 2.08
C ALA A 199 0.74 21.36 3.09
N LEU A 200 0.32 22.60 3.28
CA LEU A 200 -0.76 22.97 4.19
C LEU A 200 -2.10 22.38 3.73
N ALA A 201 -2.40 22.44 2.44
CA ALA A 201 -3.60 21.83 1.87
C ALA A 201 -3.62 20.29 2.11
N THR A 202 -2.49 19.64 1.92
CA THR A 202 -2.35 18.21 2.16
C THR A 202 -2.62 17.86 3.63
N ILE A 203 -1.98 18.53 4.59
CA ILE A 203 -2.17 18.19 6.01
C ILE A 203 -3.56 18.56 6.53
N LEU A 204 -4.17 19.65 6.07
CA LEU A 204 -5.54 20.01 6.43
C LEU A 204 -6.54 19.00 5.88
N SER A 205 -6.37 18.55 4.65
CA SER A 205 -7.20 17.50 4.04
C SER A 205 -7.10 16.20 4.80
N GLN A 206 -5.89 15.81 5.21
CA GLN A 206 -5.66 14.64 6.09
C GLN A 206 -6.27 14.87 7.48
N GLY A 207 -6.24 16.09 8.00
CA GLY A 207 -6.89 16.47 9.26
C GLY A 207 -8.40 16.27 9.21
N VAL A 208 -9.07 16.72 8.14
CA VAL A 208 -10.50 16.49 7.91
C VAL A 208 -10.83 15.00 7.84
N SER A 209 -10.05 14.23 7.07
CA SER A 209 -10.20 12.78 7.00
C SER A 209 -9.97 12.10 8.35
N CYS A 210 -8.99 12.57 9.13
CA CYS A 210 -8.72 12.06 10.48
C CYS A 210 -9.91 12.28 11.43
N VAL A 211 -10.47 13.49 11.43
CA VAL A 211 -11.68 13.80 12.22
C VAL A 211 -12.85 12.90 11.80
N TRP A 212 -13.05 12.70 10.50
CA TRP A 212 -14.08 11.79 9.99
C TRP A 212 -13.90 10.37 10.51
N VAL A 213 -12.70 9.80 10.39
CA VAL A 213 -12.37 8.44 10.85
C VAL A 213 -12.56 8.31 12.36
N CYS A 214 -12.03 9.24 13.15
CA CYS A 214 -12.15 9.22 14.60
C CYS A 214 -13.60 9.36 15.07
N THR A 215 -14.39 10.22 14.41
CA THR A 215 -15.81 10.39 14.70
C THR A 215 -16.60 9.12 14.38
N PHE A 216 -16.30 8.47 13.26
CA PHE A 216 -16.93 7.19 12.92
C PHE A 216 -16.61 6.12 13.97
N LEU A 217 -15.33 5.94 14.33
CA LEU A 217 -14.90 4.91 15.29
C LEU A 217 -15.37 5.16 16.72
N ARG A 218 -15.72 6.40 17.08
CA ARG A 218 -16.38 6.74 18.37
C ARG A 218 -17.91 6.71 18.31
N GLY A 219 -18.45 6.66 17.09
CA GLY A 219 -19.89 6.72 16.85
C GLY A 219 -20.65 5.45 17.23
N LYS A 220 -21.97 5.48 16.99
CA LYS A 220 -22.87 4.35 17.26
C LYS A 220 -22.96 3.36 16.11
N LYS A 221 -22.49 3.71 14.93
CA LYS A 221 -22.59 2.90 13.70
C LYS A 221 -21.45 1.88 13.55
N THR A 222 -20.33 2.12 14.22
CA THR A 222 -19.17 1.22 14.21
C THR A 222 -19.44 -0.03 15.04
N LEU A 223 -18.89 -1.17 14.63
CA LEU A 223 -18.95 -2.42 15.40
C LEU A 223 -17.92 -2.42 16.53
N LEU A 224 -16.73 -1.89 16.26
CA LEU A 224 -15.64 -1.74 17.22
C LEU A 224 -15.50 -0.26 17.58
N ARG A 225 -15.64 0.06 18.85
CA ARG A 225 -15.56 1.45 19.32
C ARG A 225 -14.19 1.78 19.85
N LEU A 226 -13.70 2.95 19.48
CA LEU A 226 -12.52 3.55 20.08
C LEU A 226 -12.89 4.15 21.45
N LYS A 227 -12.73 3.35 22.52
CA LYS A 227 -13.01 3.73 23.90
C LYS A 227 -11.75 4.30 24.55
N ASN A 228 -11.89 5.33 25.37
CA ASN A 228 -10.78 5.96 26.07
C ASN A 228 -10.03 4.99 27.01
N GLU A 229 -10.74 4.05 27.63
CA GLU A 229 -10.16 3.02 28.49
C GLU A 229 -9.20 2.06 27.76
N ASN A 230 -9.36 1.92 26.43
CA ASN A 230 -8.54 1.06 25.57
C ASN A 230 -7.36 1.81 24.94
N ILE A 231 -7.29 3.14 25.10
CA ILE A 231 -6.16 3.96 24.64
C ILE A 231 -4.99 3.78 25.61
N ARG A 232 -4.33 2.64 25.48
CA ARG A 232 -3.20 2.21 26.31
C ARG A 232 -2.24 1.41 25.45
N LEU A 233 -0.96 1.32 25.86
CA LEU A 233 0.03 0.47 25.23
C LEU A 233 0.22 -0.79 26.05
N ARG A 234 -0.29 -1.90 25.54
CA ARG A 234 -0.10 -3.23 26.14
C ARG A 234 0.59 -4.15 25.12
N PRO A 235 1.81 -4.63 25.41
CA PRO A 235 2.61 -5.44 24.48
C PRO A 235 1.86 -6.64 23.88
N GLN A 236 1.03 -7.29 24.68
CA GLN A 236 0.21 -8.44 24.28
C GLN A 236 -0.75 -8.15 23.11
N TYR A 237 -1.17 -6.89 22.92
CA TYR A 237 -2.07 -6.48 21.84
C TYR A 237 -1.32 -5.88 20.66
N PHE A 238 -0.34 -4.98 20.88
CA PHE A 238 0.31 -4.29 19.76
C PHE A 238 1.48 -5.06 19.14
N LEU A 239 2.28 -5.82 19.91
CA LEU A 239 3.42 -6.56 19.35
C LEU A 239 3.02 -7.55 18.25
N PRO A 240 1.96 -8.36 18.42
CA PRO A 240 1.51 -9.23 17.34
C PRO A 240 1.01 -8.47 16.11
N CYS A 241 0.46 -7.25 16.29
CA CYS A 241 0.06 -6.40 15.17
C CYS A 241 1.29 -5.89 14.41
N VAL A 242 2.31 -5.40 15.12
CA VAL A 242 3.57 -4.96 14.51
C VAL A 242 4.26 -6.13 13.79
N ALA A 243 4.31 -7.31 14.40
CA ALA A 243 4.88 -8.49 13.77
C ALA A 243 4.16 -8.85 12.46
N LEU A 244 2.83 -8.82 12.45
CA LEU A 244 2.05 -9.13 11.24
C LEU A 244 2.18 -8.05 10.16
N GLY A 245 2.25 -6.78 10.55
CA GLY A 245 2.42 -5.66 9.62
C GLY A 245 3.85 -5.48 9.10
N ALA A 246 4.82 -6.15 9.70
CA ALA A 246 6.23 -6.04 9.31
C ALA A 246 6.47 -6.40 7.83
N ALA A 247 5.74 -7.36 7.29
CA ALA A 247 5.83 -7.71 5.86
C ALA A 247 5.45 -6.52 4.96
N SER A 248 4.36 -5.83 5.26
CA SER A 248 3.91 -4.65 4.51
C SER A 248 4.89 -3.49 4.63
N PHE A 249 5.46 -3.30 5.83
CA PHE A 249 6.51 -2.31 6.05
C PHE A 249 7.76 -2.62 5.21
N ILE A 250 8.25 -3.86 5.25
CA ILE A 250 9.40 -4.31 4.47
C ILE A 250 9.15 -4.09 2.98
N MET A 251 7.98 -4.48 2.48
CA MET A 251 7.64 -4.30 1.07
C MET A 251 7.65 -2.83 0.65
N GLN A 252 7.05 -1.93 1.42
CA GLN A 252 7.00 -0.50 1.08
C GLN A 252 8.36 0.19 1.27
N ALA A 253 9.05 -0.06 2.37
CA ALA A 253 10.34 0.56 2.65
C ALA A 253 11.43 0.09 1.68
N SER A 254 11.36 -1.14 1.19
CA SER A 254 12.34 -1.66 0.22
C SER A 254 12.22 -1.05 -1.17
N GLU A 255 11.08 -0.46 -1.55
CA GLU A 255 10.90 0.10 -2.89
C GLU A 255 11.92 1.21 -3.22
N SER A 256 12.24 2.07 -2.24
CA SER A 256 13.25 3.12 -2.42
C SER A 256 14.65 2.53 -2.67
N VAL A 257 15.03 1.49 -1.93
CA VAL A 257 16.33 0.81 -2.09
C VAL A 257 16.40 0.12 -3.45
N ILE A 258 15.34 -0.58 -3.83
CA ILE A 258 15.25 -1.28 -5.13
C ILE A 258 15.33 -0.28 -6.28
N SER A 259 14.65 0.85 -6.18
CA SER A 259 14.71 1.92 -7.20
C SER A 259 16.14 2.43 -7.39
N VAL A 260 16.89 2.64 -6.32
CA VAL A 260 18.31 3.04 -6.39
C VAL A 260 19.15 1.95 -7.07
N CYS A 261 18.94 0.68 -6.71
CA CYS A 261 19.66 -0.45 -7.31
C CYS A 261 19.39 -0.55 -8.84
N PHE A 262 18.11 -0.43 -9.25
CA PHE A 262 17.76 -0.41 -10.67
C PHE A 262 18.37 0.78 -11.40
N ASN A 263 18.20 1.99 -10.89
CA ASN A 263 18.70 3.21 -11.53
C ASN A 263 20.23 3.19 -11.68
N THR A 264 20.95 2.78 -10.64
CA THR A 264 22.41 2.67 -10.66
C THR A 264 22.88 1.66 -11.71
N SER A 265 22.24 0.49 -11.76
CA SER A 265 22.58 -0.55 -12.72
C SER A 265 22.22 -0.15 -14.15
N LEU A 266 21.03 0.43 -14.36
CA LEU A 266 20.58 0.89 -15.68
C LEU A 266 21.42 2.05 -16.20
N LEU A 267 21.81 3.00 -15.35
CA LEU A 267 22.68 4.10 -15.73
C LEU A 267 24.03 3.58 -16.22
N LYS A 268 24.59 2.58 -15.53
CA LYS A 268 25.86 1.95 -15.89
C LYS A 268 25.84 1.27 -17.25
N TYR A 269 24.77 0.56 -17.58
CA TYR A 269 24.71 -0.28 -18.79
C TYR A 269 23.95 0.35 -19.97
N GLY A 270 23.01 1.25 -19.72
CA GLY A 270 22.10 1.80 -20.73
C GLY A 270 21.99 3.33 -20.75
N GLY A 271 22.64 4.01 -19.80
CA GLY A 271 22.60 5.47 -19.73
C GLY A 271 21.21 6.03 -19.39
N ASP A 272 21.01 7.31 -19.69
CA ASP A 272 19.81 8.06 -19.32
C ASP A 272 18.52 7.52 -19.95
N ILE A 273 18.59 6.98 -21.15
CA ILE A 273 17.41 6.41 -21.84
C ILE A 273 16.85 5.20 -21.08
N ALA A 274 17.74 4.37 -20.53
CA ALA A 274 17.32 3.21 -19.74
C ALA A 274 16.71 3.63 -18.40
N VAL A 275 17.27 4.63 -17.72
CA VAL A 275 16.69 5.18 -16.48
C VAL A 275 15.34 5.84 -16.77
N GLY A 276 15.23 6.59 -17.87
CA GLY A 276 13.97 7.19 -18.31
C GLY A 276 12.90 6.14 -18.61
N ALA A 277 13.26 5.06 -19.30
CA ALA A 277 12.36 3.94 -19.51
C ALA A 277 11.91 3.29 -18.19
N MET A 278 12.81 3.10 -17.21
CA MET A 278 12.46 2.54 -15.91
C MET A 278 11.42 3.40 -15.19
N THR A 279 11.48 4.71 -15.31
CA THR A 279 10.45 5.62 -14.75
C THR A 279 9.07 5.35 -15.35
N ILE A 280 9.01 5.09 -16.66
CA ILE A 280 7.77 4.70 -17.34
C ILE A 280 7.28 3.35 -16.82
N LEU A 281 8.16 2.35 -16.76
CA LEU A 281 7.84 0.99 -16.31
C LEU A 281 7.28 0.99 -14.87
N THR A 282 7.93 1.69 -13.96
CA THR A 282 7.47 1.81 -12.57
C THR A 282 6.12 2.50 -12.46
N SER A 283 5.87 3.53 -13.27
CA SER A 283 4.58 4.21 -13.33
C SER A 283 3.47 3.29 -13.83
N VAL A 284 3.71 2.54 -14.89
CA VAL A 284 2.76 1.52 -15.40
C VAL A 284 2.48 0.48 -14.33
N MET A 285 3.52 -0.01 -13.64
CA MET A 285 3.35 -0.99 -12.57
C MET A 285 2.56 -0.45 -11.37
N GLN A 286 2.77 0.79 -10.98
CA GLN A 286 1.97 1.42 -9.92
C GLN A 286 0.48 1.43 -10.28
N PHE A 287 0.13 1.86 -11.49
CA PHE A 287 -1.26 1.79 -11.99
C PHE A 287 -1.80 0.35 -11.99
N ALA A 288 -0.99 -0.58 -12.45
CA ALA A 288 -1.35 -1.99 -12.54
C ALA A 288 -1.67 -2.61 -11.16
N MET A 289 -0.94 -2.19 -10.12
CA MET A 289 -1.07 -2.76 -8.78
C MET A 289 -2.28 -2.23 -7.99
N LEU A 290 -2.79 -1.04 -8.29
CA LEU A 290 -3.86 -0.42 -7.50
C LEU A 290 -5.13 -1.27 -7.42
N PRO A 291 -5.70 -1.79 -8.53
CA PRO A 291 -6.87 -2.66 -8.44
C PRO A 291 -6.61 -3.97 -7.70
N LEU A 292 -5.43 -4.57 -7.87
CA LEU A 292 -5.06 -5.79 -7.14
C LEU A 292 -4.97 -5.54 -5.63
N GLN A 293 -4.39 -4.42 -5.22
CA GLN A 293 -4.34 -4.01 -3.81
C GLN A 293 -5.74 -3.75 -3.26
N GLY A 294 -6.60 -3.08 -4.04
CA GLY A 294 -8.00 -2.85 -3.67
C GLY A 294 -8.79 -4.15 -3.51
N LEU A 295 -8.62 -5.12 -4.42
CA LEU A 295 -9.22 -6.45 -4.32
C LEU A 295 -8.75 -7.17 -3.05
N ALA A 296 -7.46 -7.16 -2.78
CA ALA A 296 -6.86 -7.80 -1.61
C ALA A 296 -7.36 -7.18 -0.29
N GLN A 297 -7.40 -5.85 -0.22
CA GLN A 297 -7.92 -5.12 0.94
C GLN A 297 -9.41 -5.38 1.17
N GLY A 298 -10.21 -5.50 0.09
CA GLY A 298 -11.62 -5.84 0.19
C GLY A 298 -11.88 -7.28 0.64
N ALA A 299 -10.99 -8.22 0.29
CA ALA A 299 -11.08 -9.61 0.70
C ALA A 299 -10.62 -9.85 2.15
N GLN A 300 -9.74 -9.01 2.67
CA GLN A 300 -9.15 -9.17 4.00
C GLN A 300 -10.18 -9.33 5.13
N PRO A 301 -11.22 -8.49 5.25
CA PRO A 301 -12.23 -8.66 6.32
C PRO A 301 -12.96 -9.99 6.25
N VAL A 302 -13.27 -10.46 5.03
CA VAL A 302 -13.98 -11.73 4.82
C VAL A 302 -13.12 -12.91 5.25
N LEU A 303 -11.84 -12.91 4.86
CA LEU A 303 -10.88 -13.96 5.23
C LEU A 303 -10.65 -13.99 6.74
N SER A 304 -10.33 -12.84 7.34
CA SER A 304 -9.97 -12.72 8.75
C SER A 304 -11.14 -13.04 9.67
N TYR A 305 -12.33 -12.51 9.38
CA TYR A 305 -13.53 -12.76 10.18
C TYR A 305 -13.91 -14.24 10.16
N ASN A 306 -14.00 -14.86 8.97
CA ASN A 306 -14.39 -16.26 8.85
C ASN A 306 -13.33 -17.21 9.40
N TYR A 307 -12.05 -16.83 9.37
CA TYR A 307 -10.99 -17.56 10.06
C TYR A 307 -11.20 -17.52 11.58
N GLY A 308 -11.49 -16.35 12.14
CA GLY A 308 -11.83 -16.20 13.56
C GLY A 308 -13.09 -16.98 13.96
N ALA A 309 -14.11 -16.99 13.10
CA ALA A 309 -15.35 -17.74 13.26
C ALA A 309 -15.21 -19.25 13.01
N LYS A 310 -14.01 -19.76 12.77
CA LYS A 310 -13.70 -21.16 12.47
C LYS A 310 -14.46 -21.76 11.29
N ASN A 311 -14.83 -20.93 10.31
CA ASN A 311 -15.55 -21.35 9.11
C ASN A 311 -14.57 -21.60 7.94
N ALA A 312 -13.92 -22.75 7.94
CA ALA A 312 -12.94 -23.13 6.91
C ALA A 312 -13.52 -23.11 5.49
N ALA A 313 -14.78 -23.48 5.30
CA ALA A 313 -15.43 -23.52 3.99
C ALA A 313 -15.49 -22.09 3.37
N ARG A 314 -15.90 -21.10 4.16
CA ARG A 314 -15.97 -19.71 3.71
C ARG A 314 -14.59 -19.10 3.48
N VAL A 315 -13.59 -19.44 4.29
CA VAL A 315 -12.19 -19.02 4.08
C VAL A 315 -11.66 -19.57 2.75
N LYS A 316 -11.87 -20.87 2.49
CA LYS A 316 -11.47 -21.49 1.21
C LYS A 316 -12.17 -20.85 0.02
N GLN A 317 -13.46 -20.56 0.14
CA GLN A 317 -14.25 -19.90 -0.91
C GLN A 317 -13.78 -18.47 -1.17
N ALA A 318 -13.53 -17.68 -0.10
CA ALA A 318 -13.02 -16.32 -0.21
C ALA A 318 -11.63 -16.27 -0.86
N PHE A 319 -10.73 -17.16 -0.44
CA PHE A 319 -9.41 -17.29 -1.08
C PHE A 319 -9.51 -17.65 -2.56
N ARG A 320 -10.35 -18.65 -2.91
CA ARG A 320 -10.52 -19.06 -4.31
C ARG A 320 -11.03 -17.90 -5.17
N LEU A 321 -12.01 -17.15 -4.69
CA LEU A 321 -12.55 -15.99 -5.40
C LEU A 321 -11.51 -14.86 -5.52
N LEU A 322 -10.77 -14.56 -4.45
CA LEU A 322 -9.68 -13.59 -4.50
C LEU A 322 -8.62 -14.00 -5.51
N LEU A 323 -8.16 -15.25 -5.46
CA LEU A 323 -7.16 -15.78 -6.40
C LEU A 323 -7.65 -15.71 -7.85
N THR A 324 -8.87 -16.16 -8.11
CA THR A 324 -9.45 -16.14 -9.47
C THR A 324 -9.59 -14.71 -9.98
N SER A 325 -10.15 -13.79 -9.19
CA SER A 325 -10.31 -12.38 -9.59
C SER A 325 -8.96 -11.71 -9.85
N SER A 326 -7.97 -11.96 -8.98
CA SER A 326 -6.61 -11.43 -9.14
C SER A 326 -5.90 -11.99 -10.37
N LEU A 327 -6.06 -13.29 -10.65
CA LEU A 327 -5.51 -13.93 -11.84
C LEU A 327 -6.16 -13.42 -13.13
N VAL A 328 -7.49 -13.29 -13.14
CA VAL A 328 -8.20 -12.75 -14.31
C VAL A 328 -7.72 -11.34 -14.59
N TYR A 329 -7.68 -10.48 -13.57
CA TYR A 329 -7.21 -9.11 -13.74
C TYR A 329 -5.75 -9.05 -14.23
N SER A 330 -4.84 -9.76 -13.57
CA SER A 330 -3.41 -9.74 -13.94
C SER A 330 -3.15 -10.35 -15.32
N THR A 331 -3.93 -11.34 -15.74
CA THR A 331 -3.84 -11.95 -17.08
C THR A 331 -4.32 -10.97 -18.16
N VAL A 332 -5.46 -10.31 -17.95
CA VAL A 332 -5.98 -9.30 -18.88
C VAL A 332 -4.98 -8.14 -19.02
N LEU A 333 -4.49 -7.63 -17.91
CA LEU A 333 -3.52 -6.54 -17.93
C LEU A 333 -2.20 -6.93 -18.59
N TRP A 334 -1.69 -8.12 -18.27
CA TRP A 334 -0.51 -8.69 -18.95
C TRP A 334 -0.73 -8.76 -20.46
N GLY A 335 -1.87 -9.27 -20.91
CA GLY A 335 -2.22 -9.32 -22.31
C GLY A 335 -2.25 -7.95 -22.97
N CYS A 336 -2.84 -6.96 -22.34
CA CYS A 336 -2.86 -5.57 -22.82
C CYS A 336 -1.44 -4.99 -22.96
N ILE A 337 -0.59 -5.19 -21.94
CA ILE A 337 0.80 -4.69 -21.97
C ILE A 337 1.63 -5.41 -23.03
N GLN A 338 1.49 -6.72 -23.20
CA GLN A 338 2.23 -7.49 -24.20
C GLN A 338 1.82 -7.15 -25.63
N LEU A 339 0.53 -6.91 -25.86
CA LEU A 339 0.00 -6.59 -27.19
C LEU A 339 0.23 -5.11 -27.57
N PHE A 340 0.07 -4.18 -26.61
CA PHE A 340 0.07 -2.74 -26.87
C PHE A 340 1.07 -1.97 -25.97
N PRO A 341 2.35 -2.39 -25.84
CA PRO A 341 3.29 -1.76 -24.92
C PRO A 341 3.60 -0.31 -25.29
N GLN A 342 3.57 0.02 -26.59
CA GLN A 342 3.81 1.38 -27.08
C GLN A 342 2.72 2.36 -26.62
N VAL A 343 1.46 1.91 -26.54
CA VAL A 343 0.35 2.74 -26.03
C VAL A 343 0.60 3.12 -24.58
N PHE A 344 1.02 2.17 -23.75
CA PHE A 344 1.36 2.45 -22.35
C PHE A 344 2.55 3.41 -22.21
N ALA A 345 3.58 3.25 -23.04
CA ALA A 345 4.75 4.13 -23.02
C ALA A 345 4.42 5.55 -23.51
N SER A 346 3.61 5.69 -24.57
CA SER A 346 3.23 6.97 -25.15
C SER A 346 2.39 7.87 -24.24
N ILE A 347 1.74 7.29 -23.20
CA ILE A 347 1.03 8.07 -22.20
C ILE A 347 1.99 9.00 -21.41
N PHE A 348 3.26 8.58 -21.25
CA PHE A 348 4.22 9.26 -20.37
C PHE A 348 5.22 10.14 -21.12
N THR A 349 5.42 9.94 -22.42
CA THR A 349 6.40 10.69 -23.20
C THR A 349 6.00 10.80 -24.66
N PRO A 350 6.28 11.94 -25.33
CA PRO A 350 6.14 12.08 -26.78
C PRO A 350 7.40 11.64 -27.56
N ASN A 351 8.51 11.31 -26.88
CA ASN A 351 9.78 10.95 -27.52
C ASN A 351 9.72 9.53 -28.09
N GLU A 352 9.75 9.42 -29.43
CA GLU A 352 9.60 8.15 -30.14
C GLU A 352 10.70 7.14 -29.78
N ASP A 353 11.96 7.57 -29.65
CA ASP A 353 13.08 6.67 -29.31
C ASP A 353 12.89 6.07 -27.92
N LEU A 354 12.44 6.90 -26.97
CA LEU A 354 12.14 6.46 -25.60
C LEU A 354 10.91 5.53 -25.58
N ILE A 355 9.89 5.82 -26.39
CA ILE A 355 8.69 4.95 -26.51
C ILE A 355 9.08 3.56 -27.01
N VAL A 356 9.88 3.48 -28.08
CA VAL A 356 10.32 2.20 -28.66
C VAL A 356 11.17 1.41 -27.65
N PHE A 357 12.11 2.07 -26.99
CA PHE A 357 12.95 1.45 -25.98
C PHE A 357 12.14 0.99 -24.78
N ALA A 358 11.28 1.86 -24.22
CA ALA A 358 10.43 1.56 -23.09
C ALA A 358 9.42 0.44 -23.39
N ALA A 359 8.86 0.40 -24.61
CA ALA A 359 7.96 -0.67 -25.03
C ALA A 359 8.62 -2.06 -25.00
N LYS A 360 9.89 -2.13 -25.48
CA LYS A 360 10.67 -3.36 -25.41
C LYS A 360 10.99 -3.75 -23.97
N ALA A 361 11.44 -2.79 -23.16
CA ALA A 361 11.73 -3.01 -21.74
C ALA A 361 10.47 -3.42 -20.97
N LEU A 362 9.31 -2.81 -21.27
CA LEU A 362 8.03 -3.10 -20.62
C LEU A 362 7.56 -4.54 -20.86
N ARG A 363 7.73 -5.05 -22.10
CA ARG A 363 7.42 -6.45 -22.41
C ARG A 363 8.23 -7.42 -21.57
N ILE A 364 9.51 -7.13 -21.35
CA ILE A 364 10.41 -7.97 -20.56
C ILE A 364 10.06 -7.83 -19.08
N TYR A 365 10.02 -6.62 -18.56
CA TYR A 365 9.78 -6.32 -17.15
C TYR A 365 8.44 -6.85 -16.65
N CYS A 366 7.38 -6.69 -17.44
CA CYS A 366 6.04 -7.20 -17.15
C CYS A 366 5.80 -8.61 -17.73
N GLY A 367 6.84 -9.33 -18.15
CA GLY A 367 6.71 -10.62 -18.84
C GLY A 367 5.93 -11.68 -18.09
N VAL A 368 5.98 -11.67 -16.77
CA VAL A 368 5.30 -12.62 -15.88
C VAL A 368 4.26 -11.96 -14.95
N LEU A 369 3.75 -10.82 -15.35
CA LEU A 369 2.77 -10.05 -14.55
C LEU A 369 1.54 -10.88 -14.12
N VAL A 370 1.18 -11.91 -14.87
CA VAL A 370 0.13 -12.88 -14.51
C VAL A 370 0.37 -13.45 -13.11
N LEU A 371 1.62 -13.73 -12.74
CA LEU A 371 1.98 -14.33 -11.46
C LEU A 371 1.72 -13.42 -10.26
N PHE A 372 1.62 -12.10 -10.48
CA PHE A 372 1.28 -11.15 -9.40
C PHE A 372 -0.08 -11.42 -8.77
N GLY A 373 -1.03 -11.93 -9.54
CA GLY A 373 -2.34 -12.36 -9.02
C GLY A 373 -2.21 -13.44 -7.94
N ILE A 374 -1.30 -14.40 -8.14
CA ILE A 374 -1.00 -15.45 -7.14
C ILE A 374 -0.30 -14.83 -5.93
N GLN A 375 0.74 -14.03 -6.18
CA GLN A 375 1.54 -13.42 -5.11
C GLN A 375 0.67 -12.61 -4.15
N ILE A 376 -0.17 -11.71 -4.68
CA ILE A 376 -1.02 -10.84 -3.87
C ILE A 376 -2.08 -11.64 -3.12
N ALA A 377 -2.73 -12.61 -3.76
CA ALA A 377 -3.74 -13.44 -3.12
C ALA A 377 -3.15 -14.25 -1.95
N CYS A 378 -2.00 -14.88 -2.14
CA CYS A 378 -1.32 -15.66 -1.11
C CYS A 378 -0.81 -14.77 0.03
N GLN A 379 -0.15 -13.65 -0.29
CA GLN A 379 0.40 -12.71 0.68
C GLN A 379 -0.70 -12.11 1.57
N MET A 380 -1.79 -11.63 0.95
CA MET A 380 -2.92 -11.08 1.69
C MET A 380 -3.60 -12.13 2.56
N THR A 381 -3.68 -13.36 2.09
CA THR A 381 -4.27 -14.45 2.89
C THR A 381 -3.39 -14.78 4.10
N PHE A 382 -2.06 -14.83 3.97
CA PHE A 382 -1.17 -15.00 5.14
C PHE A 382 -1.40 -13.91 6.19
N VAL A 383 -1.50 -12.66 5.76
CA VAL A 383 -1.80 -11.52 6.65
C VAL A 383 -3.17 -11.67 7.28
N SER A 384 -4.19 -12.03 6.49
CA SER A 384 -5.57 -12.17 6.95
C SER A 384 -5.76 -13.30 7.95
N LEU A 385 -4.98 -14.37 7.84
CA LEU A 385 -4.98 -15.50 8.80
C LEU A 385 -4.07 -15.26 10.01
N GLY A 386 -3.39 -14.13 10.09
CA GLY A 386 -2.49 -13.79 11.20
C GLY A 386 -1.14 -14.51 11.16
N ASN A 387 -0.74 -15.08 10.01
CA ASN A 387 0.52 -15.80 9.85
C ASN A 387 1.67 -14.84 9.54
N ALA A 388 2.17 -14.15 10.56
CA ALA A 388 3.25 -13.17 10.43
C ALA A 388 4.56 -13.80 9.90
N PRO A 389 5.06 -14.95 10.40
CA PRO A 389 6.32 -15.52 9.92
C PRO A 389 6.32 -15.78 8.41
N CYS A 390 5.28 -16.45 7.90
CA CYS A 390 5.19 -16.73 6.46
C CYS A 390 5.08 -15.47 5.62
N SER A 391 4.32 -14.46 6.08
CA SER A 391 4.18 -13.19 5.40
C SER A 391 5.52 -12.44 5.30
N ILE A 392 6.30 -12.40 6.38
CA ILE A 392 7.63 -11.77 6.42
C ILE A 392 8.62 -12.53 5.52
N ILE A 393 8.66 -13.86 5.61
CA ILE A 393 9.57 -14.68 4.79
C ILE A 393 9.32 -14.42 3.30
N VAL A 394 8.06 -14.43 2.87
CA VAL A 394 7.71 -14.18 1.47
C VAL A 394 8.16 -12.78 1.03
N ALA A 395 7.96 -11.74 1.85
CA ALA A 395 8.37 -10.38 1.54
C ALA A 395 9.91 -10.25 1.44
N VAL A 396 10.64 -10.80 2.40
CA VAL A 396 12.11 -10.74 2.45
C VAL A 396 12.74 -11.53 1.30
N VAL A 397 12.27 -12.76 1.05
CA VAL A 397 12.78 -13.61 -0.04
C VAL A 397 12.62 -12.89 -1.38
N ARG A 398 11.43 -12.35 -1.67
CA ARG A 398 11.19 -11.69 -2.95
C ARG A 398 12.06 -10.46 -3.15
N LYS A 399 12.12 -9.55 -2.17
CA LYS A 399 12.73 -8.23 -2.32
C LYS A 399 14.24 -8.24 -2.08
N PHE A 400 14.70 -8.85 -1.01
CA PHE A 400 16.11 -8.80 -0.59
C PHE A 400 16.94 -10.00 -1.06
N VAL A 401 16.38 -11.22 -1.01
CA VAL A 401 17.13 -12.41 -1.37
C VAL A 401 17.20 -12.64 -2.88
N LEU A 402 16.12 -12.33 -3.60
CA LEU A 402 16.03 -12.57 -5.03
C LEU A 402 16.24 -11.32 -5.85
N LEU A 403 15.41 -10.28 -5.69
CA LEU A 403 15.39 -9.16 -6.61
C LEU A 403 16.69 -8.35 -6.58
N ILE A 404 17.15 -7.90 -5.41
CA ILE A 404 18.36 -7.07 -5.31
C ILE A 404 19.60 -7.79 -5.89
N PRO A 405 19.91 -9.04 -5.54
CA PRO A 405 21.04 -9.74 -6.15
C PRO A 405 20.89 -9.93 -7.66
N LEU A 406 19.68 -10.22 -8.16
CA LEU A 406 19.42 -10.44 -9.58
C LEU A 406 19.59 -9.17 -10.42
N ILE A 407 19.31 -7.97 -9.87
CA ILE A 407 19.57 -6.69 -10.55
C ILE A 407 21.05 -6.58 -10.98
N TYR A 408 21.96 -7.09 -10.17
CA TYR A 408 23.41 -7.05 -10.46
C TYR A 408 23.92 -8.29 -11.18
N LEU A 409 23.29 -9.45 -10.99
CA LEU A 409 23.71 -10.71 -11.58
C LEU A 409 23.22 -10.87 -13.04
N MET A 410 21.96 -10.54 -13.32
CA MET A 410 21.35 -10.75 -14.64
C MET A 410 22.08 -10.04 -15.79
N PRO A 411 22.58 -8.79 -15.65
CA PRO A 411 23.36 -8.15 -16.69
C PRO A 411 24.65 -8.89 -17.07
N GLN A 412 25.19 -9.72 -16.16
CA GLN A 412 26.39 -10.51 -16.39
C GLN A 412 26.10 -11.82 -17.13
N LEU A 413 24.87 -12.31 -17.05
CA LEU A 413 24.45 -13.60 -17.62
C LEU A 413 23.85 -13.47 -19.04
N VAL A 414 23.43 -12.27 -19.42
CA VAL A 414 22.73 -12.00 -20.69
C VAL A 414 23.58 -11.12 -21.59
N SER A 415 23.63 -11.45 -22.88
CA SER A 415 24.41 -10.69 -23.86
C SER A 415 24.02 -9.22 -23.98
N ASN A 416 22.73 -8.90 -23.87
CA ASN A 416 22.25 -7.52 -23.75
C ASN A 416 22.11 -7.13 -22.27
N GLN A 417 23.17 -6.52 -21.75
CA GLN A 417 23.28 -6.18 -20.32
C GLN A 417 22.15 -5.28 -19.82
N VAL A 418 21.73 -4.30 -20.62
CA VAL A 418 20.62 -3.39 -20.26
C VAL A 418 19.31 -4.15 -20.10
N MET A 419 18.98 -5.01 -21.05
CA MET A 419 17.79 -5.84 -20.97
C MET A 419 17.90 -6.88 -19.85
N GLY A 420 19.13 -7.32 -19.53
CA GLY A 420 19.41 -8.14 -18.36
C GLY A 420 18.98 -7.50 -17.05
N VAL A 421 19.18 -6.20 -16.86
CA VAL A 421 18.70 -5.49 -15.66
C VAL A 421 17.18 -5.56 -15.54
N TYR A 422 16.45 -5.32 -16.64
CA TYR A 422 14.98 -5.44 -16.63
C TYR A 422 14.49 -6.88 -16.41
N MET A 423 15.27 -7.88 -16.84
CA MET A 423 14.93 -9.30 -16.62
C MET A 423 15.05 -9.72 -15.16
N ALA A 424 15.70 -8.94 -14.30
CA ALA A 424 15.81 -9.24 -12.88
C ALA A 424 14.43 -9.36 -12.21
N GLU A 425 13.48 -8.47 -12.54
CA GLU A 425 12.13 -8.50 -11.96
C GLU A 425 11.36 -9.79 -12.33
N PRO A 426 11.17 -10.14 -13.62
CA PRO A 426 10.42 -11.35 -13.96
C PRO A 426 11.11 -12.63 -13.48
N VAL A 427 12.42 -12.71 -13.45
CA VAL A 427 13.14 -13.88 -12.92
C VAL A 427 12.92 -13.99 -11.39
N ALA A 428 13.08 -12.88 -10.67
CA ALA A 428 12.80 -12.84 -9.25
C ALA A 428 11.35 -13.26 -8.95
N ASP A 429 10.39 -12.75 -9.74
CA ASP A 429 8.98 -13.05 -9.55
C ASP A 429 8.62 -14.51 -9.80
N VAL A 430 9.15 -15.14 -10.85
CA VAL A 430 8.94 -16.57 -11.10
C VAL A 430 9.39 -17.40 -9.89
N ILE A 431 10.60 -17.15 -9.39
CA ILE A 431 11.15 -17.89 -8.26
C ILE A 431 10.35 -17.58 -6.98
N ALA A 432 10.10 -16.29 -6.72
CA ALA A 432 9.39 -15.87 -5.51
C ALA A 432 7.95 -16.38 -5.46
N VAL A 433 7.22 -16.30 -6.59
CA VAL A 433 5.82 -16.76 -6.64
C VAL A 433 5.75 -18.26 -6.54
N THR A 434 6.67 -18.99 -7.16
CA THR A 434 6.77 -20.46 -7.01
C THR A 434 7.01 -20.83 -5.55
N PHE A 435 7.98 -20.19 -4.90
CA PHE A 435 8.25 -20.38 -3.47
C PHE A 435 7.02 -20.05 -2.62
N THR A 436 6.38 -18.89 -2.88
CA THR A 436 5.18 -18.45 -2.18
C THR A 436 4.03 -19.44 -2.33
N ALA A 437 3.78 -19.94 -3.54
CA ALA A 437 2.71 -20.89 -3.82
C ALA A 437 2.91 -22.22 -3.10
N ILE A 438 4.16 -22.74 -3.07
CA ILE A 438 4.49 -23.97 -2.35
C ILE A 438 4.31 -23.79 -0.83
N LEU A 439 4.90 -22.71 -0.27
CA LEU A 439 4.77 -22.38 1.15
C LEU A 439 3.31 -22.18 1.53
N PHE A 440 2.56 -21.43 0.71
CA PHE A 440 1.15 -21.17 0.93
C PHE A 440 0.31 -22.44 0.90
N SER A 441 0.49 -23.28 -0.09
CA SER A 441 -0.27 -24.55 -0.22
C SER A 441 -0.08 -25.44 1.01
N HIS A 442 1.15 -25.54 1.52
CA HIS A 442 1.45 -26.31 2.71
C HIS A 442 0.83 -25.70 3.98
N GLN A 443 1.06 -24.40 4.22
CA GLN A 443 0.60 -23.71 5.42
C GLN A 443 -0.92 -23.51 5.44
N PHE A 444 -1.51 -23.20 4.29
CA PHE A 444 -2.95 -23.01 4.17
C PHE A 444 -3.69 -24.32 4.42
N ARG A 445 -3.22 -25.45 3.85
CA ARG A 445 -3.79 -26.78 4.12
C ARG A 445 -3.72 -27.11 5.62
N LYS A 446 -2.55 -26.89 6.25
CA LYS A 446 -2.36 -27.10 7.69
C LYS A 446 -3.33 -26.27 8.53
N SER A 447 -3.46 -24.98 8.23
CA SER A 447 -4.37 -24.06 8.93
C SER A 447 -5.82 -24.45 8.75
N MET A 448 -6.23 -24.85 7.54
CA MET A 448 -7.62 -25.25 7.29
C MET A 448 -7.97 -26.58 7.95
N THR A 449 -7.06 -27.55 7.97
CA THR A 449 -7.27 -28.82 8.67
C THR A 449 -7.39 -28.61 10.18
N ALA A 450 -6.53 -27.79 10.77
CA ALA A 450 -6.62 -27.44 12.20
C ALA A 450 -7.97 -26.75 12.51
N LEU A 451 -8.40 -25.82 11.67
CA LEU A 451 -9.67 -25.12 11.84
C LEU A 451 -10.88 -26.06 11.78
N GLU A 452 -10.86 -27.03 10.85
CA GLU A 452 -11.93 -28.04 10.72
C GLU A 452 -11.97 -28.99 11.92
N GLN A 453 -10.81 -29.35 12.48
CA GLN A 453 -10.73 -30.17 13.69
C GLN A 453 -11.27 -29.43 14.92
N GLU A 454 -10.88 -28.18 15.10
CA GLU A 454 -11.39 -27.34 16.19
C GLU A 454 -12.91 -27.10 16.10
N ALA A 455 -13.45 -26.94 14.88
CA ALA A 455 -14.88 -26.78 14.67
C ALA A 455 -15.67 -28.04 15.05
N LYS A 456 -15.12 -29.23 14.74
CA LYS A 456 -15.73 -30.52 15.12
C LYS A 456 -15.74 -30.75 16.63
N GLN A 457 -14.68 -30.35 17.34
CA GLN A 457 -14.60 -30.47 18.81
C GLN A 457 -15.56 -29.54 19.55
N GLN A 458 -15.97 -28.42 18.95
CA GLN A 458 -16.95 -27.48 19.56
C GLN A 458 -18.40 -27.83 19.22
N GLY A 459 -18.64 -28.67 18.22
CA GLY A 459 -19.98 -29.14 17.85
C GLY A 459 -20.36 -30.50 18.44
N ALA A 460 -19.42 -31.15 19.14
CA ALA A 460 -19.62 -32.34 19.95
C ALA A 460 -19.72 -31.97 21.44
#